data_ad6d09105585212d33463c191d920ee1
#
_entry.id   ad6d09105585212d33463c191d920ee1
#
_cell.length_a   1.000
_cell.length_b   1.000
_cell.length_c   1.000
_cell.angle_alpha   90.00
_cell.angle_beta   90.00
_cell.angle_gamma   90.00
#
_symmetry.space_group_name_H-M   'P 1'
#
loop_
_entity.id
_entity.type
_entity.pdbx_description
1 polymer ?
#
loop_
_entity_poly.entity_id
_entity_poly.type
_entity_poly.pdbx_seq_one_letter_code
_entity_poly.pdbx_strand_id
1 'polypeptide(L)'
;MRALTTFTLTNLYGLPYKAGQNNSQLGVPLLDNEPLKPFVNTERKTVEQCYAQVLSDIALAKEFYQGDDCLLGEVGFFMNESAIYALEARVNLYMGRFSEAKAAAEMSLELLKNGDSYDLPSPDIYVSSWSSIAANDETIFSISKTDDDNLSANALNTLYGDYKGTVTSKLKEFFGENDIRAAVLEVKAYKYQGTSTAQAVSNIPVFRKSEMYLILAECNAQLNNLDAAKEALFYTAKRDLDIESVDDLPATKEELLSFVADERVRELYLEGHRWFDARRTGLKLDVVNGTSPGFDMSKFVYPIPAAEINAGFGVVQNKGWEDNLPE
;
A
#
# COMPACT_ATOMS: atom_id res chain seq x y z
N MET A 1 -8.33 7.68 10.49
CA MET A 1 -8.98 6.52 9.84
C MET A 1 -9.84 6.91 8.65
N ARG A 2 -10.76 7.91 8.70
CA ARG A 2 -11.62 8.31 7.55
C ARG A 2 -10.80 8.62 6.29
N ALA A 3 -9.71 9.38 6.40
CA ALA A 3 -8.80 9.66 5.28
C ALA A 3 -8.29 8.38 4.59
N LEU A 4 -7.80 7.41 5.35
CA LEU A 4 -7.29 6.14 4.83
C LEU A 4 -8.40 5.35 4.11
N THR A 5 -9.58 5.25 4.72
CA THR A 5 -10.72 4.54 4.13
C THR A 5 -11.21 5.22 2.85
N THR A 6 -11.37 6.56 2.86
CA THR A 6 -11.79 7.32 1.68
C THR A 6 -10.77 7.21 0.55
N PHE A 7 -9.47 7.30 0.88
CA PHE A 7 -8.38 7.11 -0.09
C PHE A 7 -8.43 5.72 -0.73
N THR A 8 -8.55 4.67 0.09
CA THR A 8 -8.62 3.29 -0.39
C THR A 8 -9.83 3.06 -1.29
N LEU A 9 -11.02 3.46 -0.84
CA LEU A 9 -12.24 3.31 -1.62
C LEU A 9 -12.20 4.12 -2.93
N THR A 10 -11.67 5.34 -2.90
CA THR A 10 -11.50 6.16 -4.11
C THR A 10 -10.59 5.45 -5.12
N ASN A 11 -9.50 4.83 -4.65
CA ASN A 11 -8.59 4.09 -5.52
C ASN A 11 -9.14 2.72 -5.97
N LEU A 12 -10.14 2.14 -5.33
CA LEU A 12 -10.81 0.93 -5.79
C LEU A 12 -11.90 1.26 -6.84
N TYR A 13 -12.72 2.25 -6.58
CA TYR A 13 -13.95 2.52 -7.33
C TYR A 13 -13.91 3.79 -8.19
N GLY A 14 -12.83 4.55 -8.16
CA GLY A 14 -12.55 5.66 -9.06
C GLY A 14 -11.36 5.36 -9.97
N LEU A 15 -11.29 6.00 -11.14
CA LEU A 15 -10.07 5.97 -11.96
C LEU A 15 -8.92 6.68 -11.24
N PRO A 16 -7.65 6.33 -11.52
CA PRO A 16 -6.51 6.95 -10.85
C PRO A 16 -6.50 8.48 -10.97
N TYR A 17 -5.98 9.13 -9.94
CA TYR A 17 -5.68 10.55 -9.98
C TYR A 17 -4.61 10.83 -11.04
N LYS A 18 -4.76 11.91 -11.80
CA LYS A 18 -3.82 12.32 -12.84
C LYS A 18 -3.31 13.72 -12.53
N ALA A 19 -2.02 13.83 -12.25
CA ALA A 19 -1.37 15.10 -11.99
C ALA A 19 -1.61 16.11 -13.12
N GLY A 20 -1.89 17.36 -12.76
CA GLY A 20 -2.13 18.44 -13.74
C GLY A 20 -3.47 18.37 -14.47
N GLN A 21 -4.38 17.45 -14.09
CA GLN A 21 -5.73 17.38 -14.63
C GLN A 21 -6.77 17.73 -13.57
N ASN A 22 -8.00 18.02 -13.98
CA ASN A 22 -9.10 18.39 -13.08
C ASN A 22 -9.75 17.21 -12.35
N ASN A 23 -9.36 15.98 -12.64
CA ASN A 23 -9.81 14.73 -12.01
C ASN A 23 -11.33 14.65 -11.75
N SER A 24 -12.10 15.02 -12.78
CA SER A 24 -13.57 15.09 -12.72
C SER A 24 -14.28 13.74 -12.81
N GLN A 25 -13.54 12.64 -13.03
CA GLN A 25 -14.08 11.28 -13.00
C GLN A 25 -14.67 10.96 -11.62
N LEU A 26 -15.67 10.07 -11.58
CA LEU A 26 -16.37 9.72 -10.36
C LEU A 26 -15.45 8.94 -9.39
N GLY A 27 -15.40 9.42 -8.17
CA GLY A 27 -14.79 8.75 -7.02
C GLY A 27 -15.85 8.01 -6.20
N VAL A 28 -15.98 8.34 -4.92
CA VAL A 28 -16.90 7.74 -3.97
C VAL A 28 -17.79 8.78 -3.30
N PRO A 29 -18.90 8.40 -2.66
CA PRO A 29 -19.62 9.28 -1.78
C PRO A 29 -18.74 9.77 -0.64
N LEU A 30 -18.85 11.02 -0.27
CA LEU A 30 -18.21 11.58 0.92
C LEU A 30 -19.24 11.75 2.02
N LEU A 31 -18.89 11.31 3.21
CA LEU A 31 -19.71 11.48 4.39
C LEU A 31 -19.36 12.82 5.06
N ASP A 32 -20.35 13.66 5.25
CA ASP A 32 -20.22 14.89 6.03
C ASP A 32 -20.03 14.56 7.52
N ASN A 33 -19.49 15.51 8.29
CA ASN A 33 -19.31 15.37 9.74
C ASN A 33 -20.63 15.42 10.53
N GLU A 34 -21.74 15.71 9.85
CA GLU A 34 -23.07 15.75 10.47
C GLU A 34 -23.59 14.34 10.78
N PRO A 35 -24.45 14.19 11.80
CA PRO A 35 -25.09 12.91 12.05
C PRO A 35 -25.75 12.36 10.79
N LEU A 36 -25.40 11.14 10.41
CA LEU A 36 -25.96 10.48 9.24
C LEU A 36 -27.48 10.40 9.37
N LYS A 37 -28.20 11.00 8.43
CA LYS A 37 -29.64 10.83 8.31
C LYS A 37 -29.89 9.51 7.54
N PRO A 38 -30.75 8.62 8.04
CA PRO A 38 -31.09 7.42 7.30
C PRO A 38 -31.82 7.79 5.99
N PHE A 39 -31.59 6.98 4.95
CA PHE A 39 -32.28 7.08 3.65
C PHE A 39 -32.04 8.38 2.88
N VAL A 40 -30.84 8.96 2.98
CA VAL A 40 -30.44 10.12 2.19
C VAL A 40 -29.72 9.67 0.92
N ASN A 41 -30.10 10.20 -0.21
CA ASN A 41 -29.35 10.02 -1.46
C ASN A 41 -27.94 10.57 -1.30
N THR A 42 -26.94 9.75 -1.60
CA THR A 42 -25.54 10.11 -1.47
C THR A 42 -24.84 9.94 -2.81
N GLU A 43 -24.67 11.05 -3.52
CA GLU A 43 -24.02 11.05 -4.82
C GLU A 43 -22.51 10.83 -4.68
N ARG A 44 -21.95 10.14 -5.67
CA ARG A 44 -20.48 10.03 -5.80
C ARG A 44 -19.89 11.39 -6.12
N LYS A 45 -18.84 11.76 -5.41
CA LYS A 45 -18.05 12.96 -5.68
C LYS A 45 -16.98 12.68 -6.72
N THR A 46 -16.37 13.73 -7.25
CA THR A 46 -15.24 13.54 -8.18
C THR A 46 -13.99 13.02 -7.44
N VAL A 47 -13.08 12.38 -8.17
CA VAL A 47 -11.78 11.96 -7.61
C VAL A 47 -11.04 13.16 -7.02
N GLU A 48 -11.10 14.33 -7.66
CA GLU A 48 -10.52 15.58 -7.11
C GLU A 48 -11.08 15.92 -5.73
N GLN A 49 -12.41 15.89 -5.59
CA GLN A 49 -13.06 16.18 -4.31
C GLN A 49 -12.74 15.13 -3.24
N CYS A 50 -12.64 13.86 -3.64
CA CYS A 50 -12.27 12.79 -2.71
C CYS A 50 -10.84 12.98 -2.17
N TYR A 51 -9.88 13.27 -3.04
CA TYR A 51 -8.49 13.53 -2.62
C TYR A 51 -8.36 14.83 -1.80
N ALA A 52 -9.11 15.88 -2.15
CA ALA A 52 -9.16 17.10 -1.34
C ALA A 52 -9.68 16.82 0.08
N GLN A 53 -10.73 15.99 0.22
CA GLN A 53 -11.23 15.57 1.53
C GLN A 53 -10.20 14.75 2.31
N VAL A 54 -9.51 13.83 1.63
CA VAL A 54 -8.44 13.02 2.25
C VAL A 54 -7.34 13.91 2.81
N LEU A 55 -6.84 14.88 2.03
CA LEU A 55 -5.81 15.81 2.50
C LEU A 55 -6.30 16.73 3.63
N SER A 56 -7.55 17.16 3.58
CA SER A 56 -8.19 17.93 4.66
C SER A 56 -8.25 17.10 5.96
N ASP A 57 -8.66 15.85 5.87
CA ASP A 57 -8.72 14.95 7.02
C ASP A 57 -7.33 14.66 7.61
N ILE A 58 -6.30 14.54 6.77
CA ILE A 58 -4.91 14.39 7.22
C ILE A 58 -4.45 15.65 7.95
N ALA A 59 -4.74 16.84 7.43
CA ALA A 59 -4.39 18.10 8.07
C ALA A 59 -5.05 18.24 9.45
N LEU A 60 -6.35 17.92 9.54
CA LEU A 60 -7.08 17.89 10.82
C LEU A 60 -6.51 16.86 11.78
N ALA A 61 -6.12 15.67 11.29
CA ALA A 61 -5.51 14.65 12.14
C ALA A 61 -4.19 15.12 12.75
N LYS A 62 -3.35 15.85 12.00
CA LYS A 62 -2.13 16.45 12.52
C LYS A 62 -2.42 17.54 13.56
N GLU A 63 -3.41 18.40 13.28
CA GLU A 63 -3.80 19.48 14.22
C GLU A 63 -4.29 18.95 15.55
N PHE A 64 -5.08 17.87 15.54
CA PHE A 64 -5.70 17.31 16.76
C PHE A 64 -4.91 16.20 17.42
N TYR A 65 -3.76 15.80 16.88
CA TYR A 65 -2.93 14.76 17.48
C TYR A 65 -2.30 15.26 18.80
N GLN A 66 -2.48 14.50 19.88
CA GLN A 66 -2.05 14.90 21.23
C GLN A 66 -0.80 14.17 21.71
N GLY A 67 -0.16 13.41 20.83
CA GLY A 67 1.01 12.60 21.16
C GLY A 67 0.70 11.13 21.45
N ASP A 68 1.75 10.31 21.44
CA ASP A 68 1.63 8.85 21.60
C ASP A 68 1.24 8.45 23.04
N ASP A 69 1.47 9.31 24.02
CA ASP A 69 1.17 9.04 25.42
C ASP A 69 -0.34 8.84 25.70
N CYS A 70 -1.20 9.26 24.78
CA CYS A 70 -2.65 9.02 24.89
C CYS A 70 -3.07 7.63 24.35
N LEU A 71 -2.16 6.88 23.73
CA LEU A 71 -2.45 5.57 23.16
C LEU A 71 -2.43 4.49 24.25
N LEU A 72 -3.43 3.61 24.24
CA LEU A 72 -3.62 2.61 25.30
C LEU A 72 -2.94 1.27 24.98
N GLY A 73 -1.81 1.28 24.29
CA GLY A 73 -1.11 0.06 23.91
C GLY A 73 0.15 0.32 23.09
N GLU A 74 0.60 -0.70 22.39
CA GLU A 74 1.79 -0.62 21.57
C GLU A 74 1.54 0.34 20.37
N VAL A 75 2.40 1.34 20.21
CA VAL A 75 2.23 2.47 19.29
C VAL A 75 2.00 2.01 17.83
N GLY A 76 2.69 0.95 17.40
CA GLY A 76 2.56 0.41 16.04
C GLY A 76 1.16 -0.15 15.69
N PHE A 77 0.24 -0.28 16.66
CA PHE A 77 -1.13 -0.71 16.43
C PHE A 77 -2.16 0.42 16.45
N PHE A 78 -1.69 1.66 16.44
CA PHE A 78 -2.54 2.85 16.39
C PHE A 78 -2.12 3.75 15.24
N MET A 79 -3.04 4.60 14.78
CA MET A 79 -2.72 5.70 13.86
C MET A 79 -1.95 6.78 14.64
N ASN A 80 -0.68 6.51 14.92
CA ASN A 80 0.26 7.42 15.54
C ASN A 80 0.67 8.56 14.58
N GLU A 81 1.47 9.51 15.04
CA GLU A 81 1.85 10.66 14.22
C GLU A 81 2.65 10.24 12.98
N SER A 82 3.58 9.30 13.11
CA SER A 82 4.32 8.74 11.99
C SER A 82 3.39 8.14 10.93
N ALA A 83 2.33 7.42 11.35
CA ALA A 83 1.35 6.83 10.45
C ALA A 83 0.49 7.89 9.72
N ILE A 84 0.22 9.04 10.33
CA ILE A 84 -0.47 10.16 9.67
C ILE A 84 0.40 10.70 8.53
N TYR A 85 1.70 10.89 8.75
CA TYR A 85 2.63 11.32 7.72
C TYR A 85 2.88 10.22 6.66
N ALA A 86 2.90 8.95 7.05
CA ALA A 86 2.99 7.84 6.08
C ALA A 86 1.79 7.82 5.12
N LEU A 87 0.58 8.06 5.64
CA LEU A 87 -0.61 8.20 4.78
C LEU A 87 -0.48 9.40 3.85
N GLU A 88 -0.03 10.55 4.34
CA GLU A 88 0.19 11.74 3.53
C GLU A 88 1.21 11.49 2.41
N ALA A 89 2.32 10.81 2.71
CA ALA A 89 3.33 10.44 1.74
C ALA A 89 2.74 9.57 0.61
N ARG A 90 1.98 8.53 0.97
CA ARG A 90 1.32 7.65 -0.01
C ARG A 90 0.29 8.40 -0.86
N VAL A 91 -0.52 9.27 -0.26
CA VAL A 91 -1.53 10.07 -0.96
C VAL A 91 -0.87 11.02 -1.96
N ASN A 92 0.16 11.76 -1.53
CA ASN A 92 0.88 12.69 -2.41
C ASN A 92 1.65 11.96 -3.52
N LEU A 93 2.22 10.77 -3.26
CA LEU A 93 2.82 9.93 -4.30
C LEU A 93 1.79 9.59 -5.39
N TYR A 94 0.57 9.21 -5.01
CA TYR A 94 -0.49 8.85 -5.96
C TYR A 94 -1.01 10.06 -6.72
N MET A 95 -0.90 11.26 -6.16
CA MET A 95 -1.19 12.52 -6.85
C MET A 95 -0.06 13.00 -7.76
N GLY A 96 1.11 12.37 -7.74
CA GLY A 96 2.31 12.84 -8.43
C GLY A 96 2.93 14.09 -7.82
N ARG A 97 2.64 14.39 -6.56
CA ARG A 97 3.21 15.49 -5.78
C ARG A 97 4.47 15.03 -5.08
N PHE A 98 5.55 14.85 -5.86
CA PHE A 98 6.76 14.18 -5.39
C PHE A 98 7.49 14.93 -4.28
N SER A 99 7.47 16.27 -4.28
CA SER A 99 8.10 17.07 -3.23
C SER A 99 7.39 16.91 -1.89
N GLU A 100 6.05 16.96 -1.91
CA GLU A 100 5.21 16.78 -0.72
C GLU A 100 5.24 15.34 -0.21
N ALA A 101 5.23 14.36 -1.13
CA ALA A 101 5.35 12.96 -0.77
C ALA A 101 6.70 12.66 -0.10
N LYS A 102 7.79 13.21 -0.63
CA LYS A 102 9.13 13.13 -0.05
C LYS A 102 9.15 13.70 1.38
N ALA A 103 8.71 14.95 1.54
CA ALA A 103 8.73 15.61 2.85
C ALA A 103 7.90 14.86 3.89
N ALA A 104 6.75 14.32 3.51
CA ALA A 104 5.92 13.53 4.40
C ALA A 104 6.55 12.18 4.75
N ALA A 105 7.22 11.50 3.82
CA ALA A 105 7.93 10.25 4.09
C ALA A 105 9.14 10.47 5.02
N GLU A 106 9.92 11.54 4.81
CA GLU A 106 11.01 11.94 5.70
C GLU A 106 10.50 12.18 7.13
N MET A 107 9.43 12.93 7.30
CA MET A 107 8.84 13.20 8.61
C MET A 107 8.31 11.93 9.27
N SER A 108 7.68 11.03 8.52
CA SER A 108 7.23 9.75 9.04
C SER A 108 8.38 8.92 9.62
N LEU A 109 9.50 8.86 8.91
CA LEU A 109 10.69 8.14 9.39
C LEU A 109 11.36 8.82 10.58
N GLU A 110 11.42 10.17 10.60
CA GLU A 110 12.00 10.93 11.72
C GLU A 110 11.23 10.73 13.04
N LEU A 111 9.92 10.61 12.97
CA LEU A 111 9.05 10.39 14.12
C LEU A 111 9.15 8.97 14.72
N LEU A 112 9.69 8.02 13.95
CA LEU A 112 9.98 6.69 14.47
C LEU A 112 11.24 6.74 15.32
N LYS A 113 11.08 6.92 16.62
CA LYS A 113 12.17 7.05 17.62
C LYS A 113 13.09 5.83 17.74
N ASN A 114 12.88 4.80 16.96
CA ASN A 114 13.68 3.58 16.94
C ASN A 114 14.80 3.75 15.90
N GLY A 115 15.99 4.04 16.39
CA GLY A 115 17.22 4.33 15.70
C GLY A 115 17.41 3.86 14.24
N ASP A 116 18.25 4.59 13.52
CA ASP A 116 18.56 4.40 12.11
C ASP A 116 19.34 3.12 11.76
N SER A 117 19.63 2.25 12.74
CA SER A 117 20.35 1.02 12.51
C SER A 117 19.39 -0.14 12.26
N TYR A 118 18.87 -0.21 11.06
CA TYR A 118 18.32 -1.46 10.57
C TYR A 118 19.49 -2.33 10.06
N ASP A 119 19.95 -3.22 10.92
CA ASP A 119 20.85 -4.28 10.49
C ASP A 119 20.09 -5.24 9.59
N LEU A 120 20.71 -5.58 8.46
CA LEU A 120 20.15 -6.54 7.53
C LEU A 120 19.88 -7.85 8.27
N PRO A 121 18.62 -8.31 8.41
CA PRO A 121 18.37 -9.58 9.07
C PRO A 121 18.93 -10.73 8.23
N SER A 122 19.39 -11.79 8.91
CA SER A 122 19.62 -13.06 8.21
C SER A 122 18.31 -13.56 7.59
N PRO A 123 18.36 -14.44 6.56
CA PRO A 123 17.14 -15.00 5.96
C PRO A 123 16.17 -15.59 6.99
N ASP A 124 16.67 -16.30 8.00
CA ASP A 124 15.85 -16.89 9.05
C ASP A 124 15.17 -15.83 9.92
N ILE A 125 15.87 -14.76 10.27
CA ILE A 125 15.30 -13.63 11.03
C ILE A 125 14.25 -12.90 10.17
N TYR A 126 14.53 -12.70 8.89
CA TYR A 126 13.58 -12.08 7.98
C TYR A 126 12.29 -12.91 7.87
N VAL A 127 12.40 -14.22 7.69
CA VAL A 127 11.25 -15.12 7.64
C VAL A 127 10.48 -15.12 8.97
N SER A 128 11.20 -15.25 10.10
CA SER A 128 10.57 -15.32 11.43
C SER A 128 9.86 -14.02 11.82
N SER A 129 10.31 -12.86 11.32
CA SER A 129 9.66 -11.58 11.58
C SER A 129 8.21 -11.52 11.06
N TRP A 130 7.90 -12.29 9.99
CA TRP A 130 6.56 -12.39 9.44
C TRP A 130 5.63 -13.35 10.21
N SER A 131 6.18 -14.12 11.14
CA SER A 131 5.42 -15.00 12.04
C SER A 131 5.13 -14.36 13.40
N SER A 132 5.63 -13.15 13.64
CA SER A 132 5.38 -12.39 14.88
C SER A 132 4.10 -11.59 14.81
N ILE A 133 3.38 -11.54 15.93
CA ILE A 133 2.25 -10.63 16.14
C ILE A 133 2.62 -9.39 16.97
N ALA A 134 3.88 -9.24 17.36
CA ALA A 134 4.42 -8.01 17.94
C ALA A 134 4.75 -7.02 16.83
N ALA A 135 4.67 -5.72 17.14
CA ALA A 135 5.27 -4.72 16.27
C ALA A 135 6.78 -4.92 16.23
N ASN A 136 7.38 -4.71 15.09
CA ASN A 136 8.82 -4.79 14.86
C ASN A 136 9.35 -3.44 14.35
N ASP A 137 10.66 -3.37 14.12
CA ASP A 137 11.32 -2.12 13.68
C ASP A 137 10.82 -1.58 12.33
N GLU A 138 10.18 -2.42 11.51
CA GLU A 138 9.55 -2.01 10.25
C GLU A 138 8.16 -1.40 10.46
N THR A 139 7.50 -1.64 11.60
CA THR A 139 6.10 -1.32 11.82
C THR A 139 5.91 0.18 12.08
N ILE A 140 5.19 0.85 11.19
CA ILE A 140 4.65 2.20 11.43
C ILE A 140 3.21 2.09 11.92
N PHE A 141 2.39 1.32 11.20
CA PHE A 141 1.02 1.00 11.61
C PHE A 141 0.59 -0.35 11.05
N SER A 142 0.07 -1.19 11.94
CA SER A 142 -0.53 -2.48 11.62
C SER A 142 -1.88 -2.64 12.30
N ILE A 143 -2.81 -3.34 11.65
CA ILE A 143 -4.05 -3.77 12.27
C ILE A 143 -3.76 -5.08 13.00
N SER A 144 -3.80 -5.06 14.33
CA SER A 144 -3.56 -6.24 15.15
C SER A 144 -4.68 -7.26 14.98
N LYS A 145 -4.31 -8.54 15.06
CA LYS A 145 -5.21 -9.67 15.02
C LYS A 145 -5.03 -10.54 16.25
N THR A 146 -6.10 -11.20 16.67
CA THR A 146 -6.13 -12.10 17.83
C THR A 146 -6.86 -13.40 17.46
N ASP A 147 -6.87 -14.36 18.37
CA ASP A 147 -7.60 -15.62 18.16
C ASP A 147 -9.11 -15.38 17.93
N ASP A 148 -9.69 -14.38 18.59
CA ASP A 148 -11.10 -14.02 18.48
C ASP A 148 -11.40 -13.06 17.31
N ASP A 149 -10.37 -12.34 16.83
CA ASP A 149 -10.46 -11.43 15.69
C ASP A 149 -9.38 -11.76 14.66
N ASN A 150 -9.64 -12.74 13.82
CA ASN A 150 -8.74 -13.16 12.76
C ASN A 150 -9.50 -13.29 11.43
N LEU A 151 -8.74 -13.43 10.33
CA LEU A 151 -9.32 -13.54 8.99
C LEU A 151 -9.82 -14.95 8.65
N SER A 152 -9.52 -15.94 9.52
CA SER A 152 -9.94 -17.33 9.33
C SER A 152 -9.69 -17.83 7.89
N ALA A 153 -10.75 -18.25 7.18
CA ALA A 153 -10.66 -18.74 5.81
C ALA A 153 -10.10 -17.72 4.80
N ASN A 154 -10.17 -16.44 5.09
CA ASN A 154 -9.65 -15.36 4.22
C ASN A 154 -8.21 -14.92 4.58
N ALA A 155 -7.59 -15.53 5.58
CA ALA A 155 -6.19 -15.27 5.88
C ALA A 155 -5.30 -15.74 4.73
N LEU A 156 -4.24 -15.00 4.42
CA LEU A 156 -3.34 -15.34 3.32
C LEU A 156 -2.67 -16.71 3.53
N ASN A 157 -2.30 -17.06 4.75
CA ASN A 157 -1.77 -18.38 5.06
C ASN A 157 -2.80 -19.51 4.84
N THR A 158 -4.09 -19.27 5.09
CA THR A 158 -5.14 -20.23 4.76
C THR A 158 -5.29 -20.37 3.24
N LEU A 159 -5.32 -19.25 2.51
CA LEU A 159 -5.46 -19.26 1.06
C LEU A 159 -4.28 -19.94 0.35
N TYR A 160 -3.05 -19.66 0.78
CA TYR A 160 -1.84 -20.22 0.18
C TYR A 160 -1.39 -21.54 0.82
N GLY A 161 -1.76 -21.80 2.08
CA GLY A 161 -1.49 -23.04 2.77
C GLY A 161 -2.57 -24.10 2.51
N ASP A 162 -3.72 -23.95 3.14
CA ASP A 162 -4.77 -24.96 3.16
C ASP A 162 -5.49 -25.08 1.81
N TYR A 163 -5.77 -23.96 1.15
CA TYR A 163 -6.42 -23.92 -0.16
C TYR A 163 -5.44 -24.02 -1.34
N LYS A 164 -4.17 -24.26 -1.04
CA LYS A 164 -3.11 -24.53 -2.04
C LYS A 164 -2.98 -23.43 -3.11
N GLY A 165 -3.23 -22.19 -2.76
CA GLY A 165 -2.86 -21.05 -3.58
C GLY A 165 -1.35 -21.06 -3.83
N THR A 166 -0.91 -20.66 -5.01
CA THR A 166 0.50 -20.59 -5.36
C THR A 166 0.88 -19.19 -5.83
N VAL A 167 2.06 -18.74 -5.46
CA VAL A 167 2.66 -17.57 -6.09
C VAL A 167 3.04 -17.92 -7.53
N THR A 168 2.79 -16.99 -8.45
CA THR A 168 3.11 -17.20 -9.87
C THR A 168 4.63 -17.30 -10.09
N SER A 169 5.05 -18.09 -11.09
CA SER A 169 6.46 -18.13 -11.51
C SER A 169 7.00 -16.76 -11.87
N LYS A 170 6.18 -15.91 -12.47
CA LYS A 170 6.55 -14.52 -12.81
C LYS A 170 6.95 -13.68 -11.61
N LEU A 171 6.38 -13.91 -10.42
CA LEU A 171 6.82 -13.21 -9.22
C LEU A 171 8.24 -13.63 -8.82
N LYS A 172 8.54 -14.93 -8.94
CA LYS A 172 9.88 -15.45 -8.60
C LYS A 172 11.00 -14.86 -9.46
N GLU A 173 10.68 -14.47 -10.69
CA GLU A 173 11.65 -13.87 -11.64
C GLU A 173 12.14 -12.47 -11.20
N PHE A 174 11.46 -11.83 -10.24
CA PHE A 174 11.90 -10.54 -9.70
C PHE A 174 13.05 -10.68 -8.69
N PHE A 175 13.28 -11.86 -8.12
CA PHE A 175 14.24 -12.06 -7.04
C PHE A 175 15.55 -12.63 -7.57
N GLY A 176 16.66 -12.04 -7.15
CA GLY A 176 17.99 -12.57 -7.38
C GLY A 176 18.23 -13.89 -6.64
N GLU A 177 19.29 -14.60 -7.00
CA GLU A 177 19.63 -15.88 -6.39
C GLU A 177 19.97 -15.74 -4.91
N ASN A 178 20.56 -14.60 -4.52
CA ASN A 178 20.99 -14.29 -3.16
C ASN A 178 20.05 -13.32 -2.43
N ASP A 179 18.84 -13.08 -2.96
CA ASP A 179 17.84 -12.25 -2.30
C ASP A 179 17.21 -13.01 -1.12
N ILE A 180 17.43 -12.52 0.11
CA ILE A 180 16.91 -13.16 1.33
C ILE A 180 15.39 -13.25 1.35
N ARG A 181 14.69 -12.37 0.62
CA ARG A 181 13.23 -12.33 0.53
C ARG A 181 12.66 -13.51 -0.27
N ALA A 182 13.48 -14.15 -1.11
CA ALA A 182 13.08 -15.36 -1.83
C ALA A 182 12.65 -16.49 -0.87
N ALA A 183 13.16 -16.49 0.35
CA ALA A 183 12.80 -17.46 1.39
C ALA A 183 11.31 -17.42 1.79
N VAL A 184 10.63 -16.25 1.62
CA VAL A 184 9.19 -16.11 1.91
C VAL A 184 8.30 -16.39 0.68
N LEU A 185 8.86 -16.84 -0.45
CA LEU A 185 8.14 -17.25 -1.66
C LEU A 185 7.87 -18.75 -1.74
N GLU A 186 8.33 -19.52 -0.76
CA GLU A 186 8.14 -20.97 -0.72
C GLU A 186 6.65 -21.35 -0.64
N VAL A 187 6.33 -22.63 -0.75
CA VAL A 187 5.01 -23.25 -0.98
C VAL A 187 3.86 -22.73 -0.09
N LYS A 188 4.19 -22.11 1.02
CA LYS A 188 3.26 -21.33 1.84
C LYS A 188 3.75 -19.91 1.81
N ALA A 189 2.88 -18.93 1.56
CA ALA A 189 3.27 -17.53 1.68
C ALA A 189 3.72 -17.27 3.13
N TYR A 190 5.00 -17.40 3.40
CA TYR A 190 5.58 -17.21 4.73
C TYR A 190 5.37 -15.78 5.26
N LYS A 191 5.15 -14.78 4.39
CA LYS A 191 4.48 -13.56 4.83
C LYS A 191 3.12 -13.95 5.40
N TYR A 192 2.81 -13.51 6.61
CA TYR A 192 1.53 -13.78 7.31
C TYR A 192 1.31 -15.26 7.66
N GLN A 193 2.35 -15.98 8.00
CA GLN A 193 2.23 -17.40 8.36
C GLN A 193 1.46 -17.61 9.68
N GLY A 194 1.20 -16.55 10.43
CA GLY A 194 0.63 -16.65 11.76
C GLY A 194 1.65 -17.12 12.80
N THR A 195 1.17 -17.41 13.98
CA THR A 195 1.99 -17.96 15.05
C THR A 195 1.96 -19.50 15.03
N SER A 196 2.91 -20.14 15.75
CA SER A 196 2.92 -21.60 15.90
C SER A 196 1.66 -22.19 16.55
N THR A 197 0.92 -21.35 17.29
CA THR A 197 -0.31 -21.75 18.00
C THR A 197 -1.58 -21.31 17.29
N ALA A 198 -1.49 -20.29 16.40
CA ALA A 198 -2.67 -19.70 15.76
C ALA A 198 -2.32 -19.24 14.32
N GLN A 199 -2.34 -20.19 13.39
CA GLN A 199 -1.96 -19.95 12.00
C GLN A 199 -2.79 -18.86 11.29
N ALA A 200 -4.05 -18.66 11.65
CA ALA A 200 -4.90 -17.63 11.05
C ALA A 200 -4.67 -16.23 11.63
N VAL A 201 -3.87 -16.12 12.70
CA VAL A 201 -3.59 -14.84 13.37
C VAL A 201 -2.32 -14.25 12.79
N SER A 202 -2.47 -13.25 11.95
CA SER A 202 -1.38 -12.44 11.40
C SER A 202 -1.82 -10.99 11.34
N ASN A 203 -1.00 -10.08 11.87
CA ASN A 203 -1.26 -8.66 11.78
C ASN A 203 -1.25 -8.21 10.31
N ILE A 204 -2.03 -7.19 10.00
CA ILE A 204 -2.11 -6.63 8.66
C ILE A 204 -1.28 -5.34 8.64
N PRO A 205 -0.07 -5.32 8.03
CA PRO A 205 0.72 -4.12 7.91
C PRO A 205 0.00 -3.14 6.98
N VAL A 206 -0.16 -1.91 7.44
CA VAL A 206 -0.76 -0.82 6.68
C VAL A 206 0.32 0.14 6.19
N PHE A 207 1.27 0.47 7.07
CA PHE A 207 2.45 1.28 6.76
C PHE A 207 3.69 0.65 7.40
N ARG A 208 4.78 0.55 6.61
CA ARG A 208 6.08 0.07 7.03
C ARG A 208 7.19 1.04 6.59
N LYS A 209 8.32 1.02 7.31
CA LYS A 209 9.51 1.82 6.95
C LYS A 209 9.95 1.57 5.51
N SER A 210 9.97 0.33 5.07
CA SER A 210 10.34 -0.04 3.70
C SER A 210 9.50 0.70 2.64
N GLU A 211 8.20 0.89 2.86
CA GLU A 211 7.39 1.67 1.94
C GLU A 211 7.82 3.14 1.90
N MET A 212 8.11 3.73 3.06
CA MET A 212 8.57 5.14 3.13
C MET A 212 9.89 5.32 2.39
N TYR A 213 10.85 4.43 2.56
CA TYR A 213 12.11 4.46 1.81
C TYR A 213 11.89 4.28 0.31
N LEU A 214 10.97 3.42 -0.11
CA LEU A 214 10.60 3.26 -1.53
C LEU A 214 9.88 4.49 -2.10
N ILE A 215 9.07 5.18 -1.30
CA ILE A 215 8.49 6.48 -1.67
C ILE A 215 9.60 7.53 -1.84
N LEU A 216 10.56 7.60 -0.90
CA LEU A 216 11.71 8.50 -1.00
C LEU A 216 12.55 8.23 -2.24
N ALA A 217 12.83 6.96 -2.55
CA ALA A 217 13.57 6.56 -3.73
C ALA A 217 12.88 7.02 -5.02
N GLU A 218 11.57 6.74 -5.15
CA GLU A 218 10.79 7.15 -6.32
C GLU A 218 10.72 8.68 -6.44
N CYS A 219 10.40 9.38 -5.35
CA CYS A 219 10.27 10.84 -5.35
C CYS A 219 11.60 11.53 -5.66
N ASN A 220 12.71 11.11 -5.06
CA ASN A 220 14.01 11.67 -5.33
C ASN A 220 14.44 11.43 -6.79
N ALA A 221 14.20 10.24 -7.35
CA ALA A 221 14.46 9.96 -8.77
C ALA A 221 13.59 10.85 -9.68
N GLN A 222 12.31 11.04 -9.37
CA GLN A 222 11.42 11.92 -10.13
C GLN A 222 11.90 13.39 -10.09
N LEU A 223 12.39 13.83 -8.93
CA LEU A 223 12.93 15.18 -8.72
C LEU A 223 14.39 15.34 -9.22
N ASN A 224 14.95 14.31 -9.84
CA ASN A 224 16.33 14.31 -10.37
C ASN A 224 17.43 14.34 -9.30
N ASN A 225 17.13 13.95 -8.08
CA ASN A 225 18.06 13.81 -6.96
C ASN A 225 18.55 12.35 -6.89
N LEU A 226 19.34 11.93 -7.89
CA LEU A 226 19.64 10.50 -8.11
C LEU A 226 20.44 9.87 -6.96
N ASP A 227 21.40 10.59 -6.38
CA ASP A 227 22.17 10.07 -5.25
C ASP A 227 21.28 9.81 -4.03
N ALA A 228 20.42 10.77 -3.69
CA ALA A 228 19.45 10.59 -2.59
C ALA A 228 18.42 9.48 -2.89
N ALA A 229 18.09 9.26 -4.17
CA ALA A 229 17.22 8.17 -4.57
C ALA A 229 17.90 6.81 -4.35
N LYS A 230 19.17 6.66 -4.69
CA LYS A 230 19.97 5.46 -4.45
C LYS A 230 20.13 5.18 -2.95
N GLU A 231 20.47 6.18 -2.16
CA GLU A 231 20.58 6.06 -0.70
C GLU A 231 19.28 5.54 -0.08
N ALA A 232 18.15 6.10 -0.46
CA ALA A 232 16.85 5.63 0.02
C ALA A 232 16.54 4.21 -0.47
N LEU A 233 16.81 3.91 -1.74
CA LEU A 233 16.55 2.60 -2.34
C LEU A 233 17.39 1.50 -1.70
N PHE A 234 18.63 1.79 -1.34
CA PHE A 234 19.55 0.83 -0.73
C PHE A 234 19.02 0.25 0.57
N TYR A 235 18.13 0.95 1.29
CA TYR A 235 17.50 0.41 2.50
C TYR A 235 16.82 -0.94 2.28
N THR A 236 16.12 -1.12 1.15
CA THR A 236 15.47 -2.39 0.79
C THR A 236 16.31 -3.23 -0.16
N ALA A 237 16.99 -2.61 -1.11
CA ALA A 237 17.75 -3.29 -2.16
C ALA A 237 18.88 -4.18 -1.62
N LYS A 238 19.55 -3.79 -0.53
CA LYS A 238 20.59 -4.57 0.15
C LYS A 238 20.10 -5.93 0.71
N ARG A 239 18.79 -6.22 0.65
CA ARG A 239 18.23 -7.55 0.96
C ARG A 239 18.52 -8.56 -0.14
N ASP A 240 18.85 -8.12 -1.33
CA ASP A 240 19.60 -8.92 -2.30
C ASP A 240 21.08 -8.75 -1.99
N LEU A 241 21.72 -9.86 -1.55
CA LEU A 241 23.11 -9.85 -1.09
C LEU A 241 24.12 -9.59 -2.22
N ASP A 242 23.68 -9.59 -3.47
CA ASP A 242 24.49 -9.17 -4.62
C ASP A 242 24.59 -7.65 -4.76
N ILE A 243 23.80 -6.88 -3.97
CA ILE A 243 23.83 -5.43 -3.90
C ILE A 243 24.53 -5.01 -2.61
N GLU A 244 25.85 -4.78 -2.69
CA GLU A 244 26.68 -4.50 -1.53
C GLU A 244 26.74 -3.00 -1.18
N SER A 245 26.49 -2.13 -2.17
CA SER A 245 26.58 -0.68 -2.02
C SER A 245 25.61 0.08 -2.90
N VAL A 246 25.48 1.39 -2.67
CA VAL A 246 24.70 2.29 -3.53
C VAL A 246 25.24 2.39 -4.96
N ASP A 247 26.51 2.04 -5.16
CA ASP A 247 27.16 2.10 -6.48
C ASP A 247 26.68 0.94 -7.39
N ASP A 248 26.15 -0.13 -6.81
CA ASP A 248 25.59 -1.27 -7.54
C ASP A 248 24.19 -0.97 -8.11
N LEU A 249 23.60 0.15 -7.69
CA LEU A 249 22.29 0.59 -8.15
C LEU A 249 22.38 1.38 -9.46
N PRO A 250 21.33 1.35 -10.31
CA PRO A 250 21.31 2.05 -11.60
C PRO A 250 21.69 3.53 -11.49
N ALA A 251 22.41 4.04 -12.51
CA ALA A 251 22.92 5.40 -12.50
C ALA A 251 21.99 6.42 -13.20
N THR A 252 21.14 5.97 -14.11
CA THR A 252 20.22 6.86 -14.84
C THR A 252 18.85 6.92 -14.16
N LYS A 253 18.15 8.04 -14.36
CA LYS A 253 16.80 8.23 -13.81
C LYS A 253 15.84 7.15 -14.26
N GLU A 254 15.85 6.83 -15.54
CA GLU A 254 14.93 5.88 -16.16
C GLU A 254 15.15 4.47 -15.62
N GLU A 255 16.39 4.03 -15.54
CA GLU A 255 16.74 2.71 -15.00
C GLU A 255 16.47 2.65 -13.50
N LEU A 256 16.76 3.72 -12.76
CA LEU A 256 16.50 3.79 -11.32
C LEU A 256 15.01 3.73 -11.01
N LEU A 257 14.15 4.44 -11.76
CA LEU A 257 12.70 4.36 -11.61
C LEU A 257 12.17 2.96 -11.96
N SER A 258 12.74 2.30 -12.97
CA SER A 258 12.40 0.92 -13.29
C SER A 258 12.79 -0.02 -12.15
N PHE A 259 13.99 0.14 -11.61
CA PHE A 259 14.47 -0.66 -10.47
C PHE A 259 13.59 -0.45 -9.23
N VAL A 260 13.23 0.80 -8.91
CA VAL A 260 12.29 1.11 -7.80
C VAL A 260 10.95 0.41 -8.01
N ALA A 261 10.41 0.38 -9.23
CA ALA A 261 9.15 -0.28 -9.51
C ALA A 261 9.23 -1.81 -9.26
N ASP A 262 10.36 -2.43 -9.63
CA ASP A 262 10.61 -3.85 -9.38
C ASP A 262 10.90 -4.12 -7.90
N GLU A 263 11.63 -3.21 -7.24
CA GLU A 263 11.90 -3.29 -5.81
C GLU A 263 10.62 -3.20 -4.98
N ARG A 264 9.66 -2.37 -5.39
CA ARG A 264 8.33 -2.34 -4.78
C ARG A 264 7.59 -3.68 -4.93
N VAL A 265 7.81 -4.41 -6.03
CA VAL A 265 7.25 -5.78 -6.18
C VAL A 265 7.92 -6.73 -5.20
N ARG A 266 9.28 -6.74 -5.14
CA ARG A 266 10.03 -7.62 -4.25
C ARG A 266 9.70 -7.39 -2.78
N GLU A 267 9.63 -6.12 -2.38
CA GLU A 267 9.46 -5.76 -0.98
C GLU A 267 8.01 -5.85 -0.51
N LEU A 268 7.07 -5.34 -1.32
CA LEU A 268 5.68 -5.13 -0.90
C LEU A 268 4.70 -6.18 -1.46
N TYR A 269 5.20 -7.33 -1.96
CA TYR A 269 4.32 -8.38 -2.47
C TYR A 269 3.38 -8.89 -1.36
N LEU A 270 2.16 -9.23 -1.73
CA LEU A 270 1.06 -9.62 -0.84
C LEU A 270 0.61 -8.55 0.18
N GLU A 271 1.08 -7.30 0.05
CA GLU A 271 0.66 -6.19 0.90
C GLU A 271 -0.35 -5.25 0.18
N GLY A 272 -0.82 -5.64 -1.00
CA GLY A 272 -1.85 -4.91 -1.73
C GLY A 272 -1.34 -3.73 -2.58
N HIS A 273 -0.04 -3.48 -2.68
CA HIS A 273 0.52 -2.30 -3.35
C HIS A 273 0.54 -2.43 -4.88
N ARG A 274 0.92 -3.60 -5.43
CA ARG A 274 1.19 -3.78 -6.86
C ARG A 274 0.04 -3.35 -7.76
N TRP A 275 -1.19 -3.65 -7.38
CA TRP A 275 -2.37 -3.30 -8.16
C TRP A 275 -2.56 -1.78 -8.26
N PHE A 276 -2.38 -1.07 -7.16
CA PHE A 276 -2.45 0.39 -7.12
C PHE A 276 -1.29 1.04 -7.87
N ASP A 277 -0.06 0.51 -7.70
CA ASP A 277 1.12 0.98 -8.44
C ASP A 277 0.93 0.83 -9.95
N ALA A 278 0.46 -0.33 -10.40
CA ALA A 278 0.17 -0.56 -11.82
C ALA A 278 -0.84 0.46 -12.39
N ARG A 279 -1.86 0.80 -11.59
CA ARG A 279 -2.88 1.76 -12.01
C ARG A 279 -2.36 3.20 -12.06
N ARG A 280 -1.67 3.66 -11.02
CA ARG A 280 -1.15 5.04 -10.97
C ARG A 280 -0.08 5.29 -12.02
N THR A 281 0.72 4.28 -12.37
CA THR A 281 1.78 4.39 -13.38
C THR A 281 1.33 4.06 -14.79
N GLY A 282 0.13 3.51 -14.98
CA GLY A 282 -0.36 3.06 -16.28
C GLY A 282 0.40 1.85 -16.81
N LEU A 283 0.86 0.98 -15.90
CA LEU A 283 1.56 -0.24 -16.30
C LEU A 283 0.65 -1.12 -17.16
N LYS A 284 1.22 -1.63 -18.24
CA LYS A 284 0.52 -2.60 -19.09
C LYS A 284 0.74 -4.01 -18.56
N LEU A 285 -0.34 -4.68 -18.24
CA LEU A 285 -0.34 -6.05 -17.73
C LEU A 285 -1.22 -6.96 -18.59
N ASP A 286 -0.86 -8.23 -18.62
CA ASP A 286 -1.73 -9.26 -19.16
C ASP A 286 -2.76 -9.62 -18.09
N VAL A 287 -4.00 -9.24 -18.31
CA VAL A 287 -5.10 -9.53 -17.40
C VAL A 287 -5.95 -10.68 -17.92
N VAL A 288 -6.65 -11.36 -17.02
CA VAL A 288 -7.59 -12.45 -17.34
C VAL A 288 -6.95 -13.57 -18.19
N ASN A 289 -5.94 -14.25 -17.63
CA ASN A 289 -5.30 -15.41 -18.27
C ASN A 289 -4.81 -15.16 -19.71
N GLY A 290 -4.31 -13.94 -19.98
CA GLY A 290 -3.78 -13.57 -21.30
C GLY A 290 -4.83 -13.23 -22.35
N THR A 291 -6.12 -13.13 -21.99
CA THR A 291 -7.19 -12.74 -22.94
C THR A 291 -7.18 -11.24 -23.27
N SER A 292 -6.50 -10.43 -22.46
CA SER A 292 -6.31 -8.99 -22.70
C SER A 292 -4.84 -8.63 -22.51
N PRO A 293 -3.96 -9.01 -23.48
CA PRO A 293 -2.53 -8.75 -23.39
C PRO A 293 -2.26 -7.24 -23.42
N GLY A 294 -1.37 -6.78 -22.54
CA GLY A 294 -0.94 -5.39 -22.48
C GLY A 294 -2.04 -4.40 -22.10
N PHE A 295 -3.01 -4.82 -21.28
CA PHE A 295 -4.06 -3.93 -20.79
C PHE A 295 -3.45 -2.79 -19.93
N ASP A 296 -3.82 -1.55 -20.26
CA ASP A 296 -3.41 -0.36 -19.52
C ASP A 296 -4.19 -0.28 -18.19
N MET A 297 -3.50 -0.57 -17.11
CA MET A 297 -4.09 -0.61 -15.78
C MET A 297 -4.64 0.73 -15.29
N SER A 298 -4.22 1.86 -15.86
CA SER A 298 -4.80 3.16 -15.53
C SER A 298 -6.27 3.30 -15.95
N LYS A 299 -6.75 2.41 -16.80
CA LYS A 299 -8.15 2.35 -17.26
C LYS A 299 -9.01 1.38 -16.45
N PHE A 300 -8.41 0.57 -15.59
CA PHE A 300 -9.16 -0.39 -14.79
C PHE A 300 -9.78 0.29 -13.57
N VAL A 301 -11.04 -0.05 -13.31
CA VAL A 301 -11.78 0.34 -12.11
C VAL A 301 -12.71 -0.81 -11.73
N TYR A 302 -12.90 -1.05 -10.43
CA TYR A 302 -13.87 -2.05 -10.00
C TYR A 302 -15.32 -1.57 -10.22
N PRO A 303 -16.25 -2.51 -10.52
CA PRO A 303 -17.66 -2.19 -10.51
C PRO A 303 -18.11 -1.83 -9.09
N ILE A 304 -19.06 -0.91 -8.99
CA ILE A 304 -19.78 -0.70 -7.73
C ILE A 304 -20.60 -1.97 -7.45
N PRO A 305 -20.57 -2.52 -6.22
CA PRO A 305 -21.35 -3.69 -5.88
C PRO A 305 -22.85 -3.50 -6.20
N ALA A 306 -23.47 -4.51 -6.77
CA ALA A 306 -24.88 -4.43 -7.15
C ALA A 306 -25.81 -4.10 -5.96
N ALA A 307 -25.45 -4.56 -4.76
CA ALA A 307 -26.20 -4.24 -3.54
C ALA A 307 -26.26 -2.72 -3.27
N GLU A 308 -25.17 -1.99 -3.52
CA GLU A 308 -25.11 -0.53 -3.34
C GLU A 308 -25.95 0.21 -4.38
N ILE A 309 -25.97 -0.28 -5.62
CA ILE A 309 -26.82 0.28 -6.69
C ILE A 309 -28.31 0.02 -6.36
N ASN A 310 -28.63 -1.22 -6.01
CA ASN A 310 -30.02 -1.64 -5.73
C ASN A 310 -30.60 -1.04 -4.43
N ALA A 311 -29.73 -0.58 -3.53
CA ALA A 311 -30.18 0.14 -2.33
C ALA A 311 -30.90 1.46 -2.65
N GLY A 312 -30.75 2.00 -3.86
CA GLY A 312 -31.52 3.13 -4.37
C GLY A 312 -31.14 4.50 -3.78
N PHE A 313 -29.92 4.62 -3.22
CA PHE A 313 -29.46 5.89 -2.63
C PHE A 313 -28.65 6.77 -3.60
N GLY A 314 -28.90 6.66 -4.89
CA GLY A 314 -28.33 7.54 -5.91
C GLY A 314 -26.89 7.22 -6.34
N VAL A 315 -26.31 6.10 -5.89
CA VAL A 315 -25.00 5.64 -6.35
C VAL A 315 -25.13 5.08 -7.76
N VAL A 316 -24.30 5.58 -8.68
CA VAL A 316 -24.29 5.17 -10.09
C VAL A 316 -23.08 4.30 -10.40
N GLN A 317 -23.25 3.36 -11.35
CA GLN A 317 -22.22 2.43 -11.77
C GLN A 317 -21.06 3.13 -12.51
N ASN A 318 -19.89 2.53 -12.49
CA ASN A 318 -18.75 2.93 -13.30
C ASN A 318 -19.03 2.64 -14.78
N LYS A 319 -18.63 3.58 -15.64
CA LYS A 319 -18.74 3.41 -17.09
C LYS A 319 -18.03 2.13 -17.55
N GLY A 320 -18.70 1.35 -18.37
CA GLY A 320 -18.23 0.07 -18.89
C GLY A 320 -18.65 -1.16 -18.06
N TRP A 321 -19.37 -0.91 -16.94
CA TRP A 321 -19.91 -1.96 -16.08
C TRP A 321 -21.45 -1.95 -16.02
N GLU A 322 -22.09 -1.07 -16.79
CA GLU A 322 -23.55 -0.87 -16.76
C GLU A 322 -24.31 -2.13 -17.16
N ASP A 323 -23.76 -2.90 -18.12
CA ASP A 323 -24.39 -4.13 -18.65
C ASP A 323 -24.06 -5.40 -17.85
N ASN A 324 -23.24 -5.28 -16.79
CA ASN A 324 -22.78 -6.39 -15.97
C ASN A 324 -23.45 -6.45 -14.58
N LEU A 325 -24.52 -5.73 -14.41
CA LEU A 325 -25.32 -5.82 -13.19
C LEU A 325 -26.16 -7.10 -13.25
N PRO A 326 -26.17 -7.95 -12.19
CA PRO A 326 -27.12 -9.05 -12.11
C PRO A 326 -28.54 -8.47 -12.12
N GLU A 327 -29.43 -9.09 -12.91
CA GLU A 327 -30.87 -8.81 -12.92
C GLU A 327 -31.51 -9.05 -11.54
#